data_dbf7e0e12de9e2e3fd0f00dbeec587e4
#
_entry.id   dbf7e0e12de9e2e3fd0f00dbeec587e4
#
_cell.length_a   1.000
_cell.length_b   1.000
_cell.length_c   1.000
_cell.angle_alpha   90.00
_cell.angle_beta   90.00
_cell.angle_gamma   90.00
#
_symmetry.space_group_name_H-M   'P 1'
#
loop_
_entity.id
_entity.type
_entity.pdbx_description
1 polymer ?
#
loop_
_entity_poly.entity_id
_entity_poly.type
_entity_poly.pdbx_seq_one_letter_code
_entity_poly.pdbx_strand_id
1 'polypeptide(L)'
;MTIPVITLEDVSFGYDGLLVLEHVNLTVEPGEFLGLVGPNGGGKSTLLKIVLGLLEPAAGRVTVLGRRPVEARQAIGYVPQFASFPRYFPVSVEETVLLGRLGKTRSIIGYGKADKETARQAMAETGIDDLHKRPINALSGGQVQRVLIARALVSESGILILDEPTSNIDMRAETDIFDLLKRLNTRMTIVVVSHDIGFISQYVSRIACLNRTLLCHSSSPITGDVIDQLYGTRVQMIHHVPPGAGREPS
;
A
#
# COMPACT_ATOMS: atom_id res chain seq x y z
N MET A 1 14.00 14.72 -17.40
CA MET A 1 12.82 13.86 -17.30
C MET A 1 13.13 12.79 -16.27
N THR A 2 12.35 12.71 -15.22
CA THR A 2 12.46 11.64 -14.22
C THR A 2 11.96 10.33 -14.83
N ILE A 3 12.64 9.22 -14.57
CA ILE A 3 12.20 7.91 -15.05
C ILE A 3 11.15 7.39 -14.05
N PRO A 4 9.92 7.05 -14.51
CA PRO A 4 8.88 6.50 -13.64
C PRO A 4 9.35 5.23 -12.94
N VAL A 5 8.91 5.03 -11.69
CA VAL A 5 9.25 3.82 -10.94
C VAL A 5 8.33 2.64 -11.27
N ILE A 6 7.10 2.91 -11.70
CA ILE A 6 6.14 1.91 -12.21
C ILE A 6 5.52 2.46 -13.49
N THR A 7 5.46 1.63 -14.54
CA THR A 7 4.77 1.97 -15.79
C THR A 7 3.93 0.79 -16.25
N LEU A 8 2.66 1.07 -16.53
CA LEU A 8 1.74 0.17 -17.20
C LEU A 8 1.32 0.80 -18.52
N GLU A 9 1.45 0.06 -19.63
CA GLU A 9 1.13 0.49 -20.98
C GLU A 9 0.13 -0.49 -21.58
N ASP A 10 -1.10 -0.05 -21.78
CA ASP A 10 -2.20 -0.79 -22.40
C ASP A 10 -2.46 -2.18 -21.78
N VAL A 11 -2.38 -2.26 -20.46
CA VAL A 11 -2.43 -3.53 -19.72
C VAL A 11 -3.84 -4.06 -19.63
N SER A 12 -4.02 -5.31 -20.12
CA SER A 12 -5.27 -6.05 -19.99
C SER A 12 -5.01 -7.42 -19.34
N PHE A 13 -5.98 -7.87 -18.52
CA PHE A 13 -5.90 -9.15 -17.83
C PHE A 13 -7.28 -9.71 -17.50
N GLY A 14 -7.45 -11.03 -17.56
CA GLY A 14 -8.67 -11.73 -17.18
C GLY A 14 -8.40 -13.09 -16.55
N TYR A 15 -9.39 -13.60 -15.81
CA TYR A 15 -9.42 -14.98 -15.30
C TYR A 15 -10.49 -15.75 -16.06
N ASP A 16 -10.16 -16.92 -16.58
CA ASP A 16 -11.10 -17.84 -17.25
C ASP A 16 -11.99 -17.14 -18.31
N GLY A 17 -11.40 -16.22 -19.07
CA GLY A 17 -12.09 -15.45 -20.12
C GLY A 17 -12.89 -14.24 -19.62
N LEU A 18 -12.96 -14.00 -18.31
CA LEU A 18 -13.58 -12.81 -17.73
C LEU A 18 -12.54 -11.70 -17.57
N LEU A 19 -12.73 -10.59 -18.30
CA LEU A 19 -11.86 -9.42 -18.24
C LEU A 19 -11.98 -8.73 -16.87
N VAL A 20 -10.83 -8.52 -16.20
CA VAL A 20 -10.73 -7.84 -14.91
C VAL A 20 -10.01 -6.51 -15.04
N LEU A 21 -9.04 -6.43 -15.97
CA LEU A 21 -8.35 -5.19 -16.33
C LEU A 21 -8.43 -5.01 -17.84
N GLU A 22 -8.72 -3.79 -18.28
CA GLU A 22 -8.94 -3.45 -19.67
C GLU A 22 -8.23 -2.14 -20.03
N HIS A 23 -7.23 -2.23 -20.93
CA HIS A 23 -6.46 -1.08 -21.44
C HIS A 23 -5.94 -0.13 -20.35
N VAL A 24 -5.44 -0.68 -19.25
CA VAL A 24 -4.96 0.10 -18.11
C VAL A 24 -3.62 0.76 -18.43
N ASN A 25 -3.59 2.10 -18.30
CA ASN A 25 -2.38 2.91 -18.44
C ASN A 25 -2.11 3.65 -17.14
N LEU A 26 -0.92 3.48 -16.55
CA LEU A 26 -0.53 4.13 -15.30
C LEU A 26 0.98 4.34 -15.27
N THR A 27 1.37 5.55 -14.89
CA THR A 27 2.77 5.86 -14.52
C THR A 27 2.80 6.28 -13.06
N VAL A 28 3.82 5.85 -12.31
CA VAL A 28 4.08 6.31 -10.94
C VAL A 28 5.49 6.90 -10.90
N GLU A 29 5.58 8.14 -10.45
CA GLU A 29 6.83 8.88 -10.40
C GLU A 29 7.62 8.59 -9.12
N PRO A 30 8.96 8.76 -9.11
CA PRO A 30 9.74 8.67 -7.89
C PRO A 30 9.27 9.65 -6.80
N GLY A 31 9.10 9.16 -5.57
CA GLY A 31 8.64 9.96 -4.43
C GLY A 31 7.15 10.28 -4.45
N GLU A 32 6.38 9.76 -5.39
CA GLU A 32 4.94 9.94 -5.43
C GLU A 32 4.25 9.15 -4.31
N PHE A 33 3.18 9.73 -3.72
CA PHE A 33 2.23 9.03 -2.87
C PHE A 33 0.93 8.86 -3.66
N LEU A 34 0.77 7.68 -4.27
CA LEU A 34 -0.38 7.34 -5.09
C LEU A 34 -1.44 6.58 -4.30
N GLY A 35 -2.69 7.05 -4.34
CA GLY A 35 -3.85 6.29 -3.89
C GLY A 35 -4.50 5.53 -5.04
N LEU A 36 -4.62 4.21 -4.95
CA LEU A 36 -5.38 3.39 -5.90
C LEU A 36 -6.73 3.04 -5.28
N VAL A 37 -7.80 3.55 -5.85
CA VAL A 37 -9.15 3.40 -5.32
C VAL A 37 -10.08 2.74 -6.33
N GLY A 38 -11.22 2.23 -5.86
CA GLY A 38 -12.24 1.64 -6.71
C GLY A 38 -13.09 0.60 -5.98
N PRO A 39 -14.18 0.11 -6.59
CA PRO A 39 -15.08 -0.84 -5.97
C PRO A 39 -14.40 -2.19 -5.72
N ASN A 40 -15.02 -2.99 -4.84
CA ASN A 40 -14.62 -4.39 -4.65
C ASN A 40 -14.84 -5.15 -5.97
N GLY A 41 -13.85 -5.98 -6.35
CA GLY A 41 -13.86 -6.65 -7.64
C GLY A 41 -13.41 -5.79 -8.84
N GLY A 42 -13.12 -4.49 -8.64
CA GLY A 42 -12.68 -3.56 -9.70
C GLY A 42 -11.26 -3.81 -10.25
N GLY A 43 -10.55 -4.86 -9.79
CA GLY A 43 -9.24 -5.25 -10.33
C GLY A 43 -8.04 -4.75 -9.53
N LYS A 44 -8.21 -4.03 -8.41
CA LYS A 44 -7.10 -3.44 -7.62
C LYS A 44 -6.04 -4.45 -7.21
N SER A 45 -6.43 -5.53 -6.53
CA SER A 45 -5.49 -6.58 -6.10
C SER A 45 -4.89 -7.34 -7.29
N THR A 46 -5.61 -7.46 -8.42
CA THR A 46 -5.07 -8.03 -9.66
C THR A 46 -3.99 -7.14 -10.24
N LEU A 47 -4.21 -5.82 -10.28
CA LEU A 47 -3.21 -4.84 -10.72
C LEU A 47 -1.97 -4.90 -9.84
N LEU A 48 -2.13 -4.95 -8.51
CA LEU A 48 -1.00 -5.11 -7.60
C LEU A 48 -0.23 -6.42 -7.85
N LYS A 49 -0.92 -7.54 -8.07
CA LYS A 49 -0.26 -8.82 -8.36
C LYS A 49 0.57 -8.76 -9.66
N ILE A 50 0.10 -8.02 -10.67
CA ILE A 50 0.85 -7.81 -11.91
C ILE A 50 2.08 -6.93 -11.65
N VAL A 51 1.95 -5.81 -10.92
CA VAL A 51 3.07 -4.95 -10.55
C VAL A 51 4.10 -5.68 -9.70
N LEU A 52 3.66 -6.58 -8.82
CA LEU A 52 4.53 -7.45 -8.01
C LEU A 52 5.14 -8.61 -8.82
N GLY A 53 4.76 -8.77 -10.10
CA GLY A 53 5.21 -9.88 -10.95
C GLY A 53 4.69 -11.24 -10.52
N LEU A 54 3.59 -11.30 -9.77
CA LEU A 54 2.90 -12.53 -9.37
C LEU A 54 1.95 -13.03 -10.46
N LEU A 55 1.53 -12.14 -11.36
CA LEU A 55 0.74 -12.42 -12.55
C LEU A 55 1.39 -11.73 -13.75
N GLU A 56 1.29 -12.35 -14.92
CA GLU A 56 1.67 -11.73 -16.20
C GLU A 56 0.43 -11.15 -16.87
N PRO A 57 0.49 -9.94 -17.46
CA PRO A 57 -0.62 -9.37 -18.20
C PRO A 57 -0.92 -10.20 -19.43
N ALA A 58 -2.20 -10.30 -19.84
CA ALA A 58 -2.61 -10.96 -21.06
C ALA A 58 -2.26 -10.11 -22.31
N ALA A 59 -2.25 -8.79 -22.15
CA ALA A 59 -1.83 -7.83 -23.18
C ALA A 59 -1.20 -6.60 -22.51
N GLY A 60 -0.42 -5.83 -23.27
CA GLY A 60 0.27 -4.65 -22.80
C GLY A 60 1.61 -4.95 -22.15
N ARG A 61 2.19 -3.94 -21.49
CA ARG A 61 3.51 -4.00 -20.89
C ARG A 61 3.53 -3.40 -19.50
N VAL A 62 4.29 -4.03 -18.58
CA VAL A 62 4.53 -3.50 -17.23
C VAL A 62 6.02 -3.45 -16.97
N THR A 63 6.49 -2.33 -16.44
CA THR A 63 7.84 -2.19 -15.94
C THR A 63 7.87 -1.59 -14.54
N VAL A 64 8.82 -2.06 -13.73
CA VAL A 64 9.13 -1.51 -12.41
C VAL A 64 10.62 -1.18 -12.40
N LEU A 65 10.96 0.08 -12.15
CA LEU A 65 12.33 0.60 -12.25
C LEU A 65 12.99 0.26 -13.62
N GLY A 66 12.20 0.31 -14.70
CA GLY A 66 12.63 -0.01 -16.06
C GLY A 66 12.89 -1.50 -16.34
N ARG A 67 12.57 -2.41 -15.41
CA ARG A 67 12.74 -3.87 -15.51
C ARG A 67 11.40 -4.58 -15.51
N ARG A 68 11.39 -5.86 -15.90
CA ARG A 68 10.19 -6.69 -15.72
C ARG A 68 9.85 -6.80 -14.22
N PRO A 69 8.56 -6.83 -13.85
CA PRO A 69 8.17 -6.87 -12.44
C PRO A 69 8.83 -8.00 -11.65
N VAL A 70 8.95 -9.19 -12.23
CA VAL A 70 9.59 -10.37 -11.60
C VAL A 70 11.04 -10.11 -11.21
N GLU A 71 11.76 -9.29 -11.97
CA GLU A 71 13.17 -8.94 -11.73
C GLU A 71 13.31 -7.81 -10.69
N ALA A 72 12.27 -7.01 -10.51
CA ALA A 72 12.26 -5.86 -9.62
C ALA A 72 11.67 -6.14 -8.23
N ARG A 73 11.20 -7.37 -7.95
CA ARG A 73 10.51 -7.73 -6.69
C ARG A 73 11.25 -7.29 -5.43
N GLN A 74 12.57 -7.42 -5.41
CA GLN A 74 13.39 -7.06 -4.25
C GLN A 74 13.46 -5.55 -4.00
N ALA A 75 13.05 -4.74 -4.97
CA ALA A 75 12.98 -3.29 -4.84
C ALA A 75 11.62 -2.79 -4.35
N ILE A 76 10.67 -3.70 -4.11
CA ILE A 76 9.31 -3.41 -3.64
C ILE A 76 9.13 -3.98 -2.24
N GLY A 77 8.78 -3.13 -1.28
CA GLY A 77 8.19 -3.53 0.00
C GLY A 77 6.69 -3.72 -0.18
N TYR A 78 6.15 -4.87 0.22
CA TYR A 78 4.72 -5.16 0.09
C TYR A 78 4.06 -5.48 1.43
N VAL A 79 2.95 -4.79 1.69
CA VAL A 79 2.08 -5.00 2.85
C VAL A 79 0.73 -5.52 2.35
N PRO A 80 0.39 -6.79 2.57
CA PRO A 80 -0.87 -7.38 2.11
C PRO A 80 -2.04 -6.96 2.99
N GLN A 81 -3.25 -6.98 2.44
CA GLN A 81 -4.50 -6.69 3.12
C GLN A 81 -4.73 -7.60 4.34
N PHE A 82 -4.45 -8.88 4.18
CA PHE A 82 -4.60 -9.88 5.26
C PHE A 82 -3.26 -10.56 5.53
N ALA A 83 -2.77 -10.39 6.75
CA ALA A 83 -1.75 -11.25 7.30
C ALA A 83 -2.38 -12.01 8.48
N SER A 84 -2.92 -13.19 8.19
CA SER A 84 -3.41 -14.06 9.26
C SER A 84 -2.24 -14.82 9.87
N PHE A 85 -2.00 -14.59 11.15
CA PHE A 85 -1.08 -15.40 11.93
C PHE A 85 -1.89 -16.45 12.69
N PRO A 86 -1.60 -17.75 12.54
CA PRO A 86 -2.25 -18.76 13.34
C PRO A 86 -2.10 -18.46 14.84
N ARG A 87 -3.17 -18.57 15.61
CA ARG A 87 -3.18 -18.22 17.05
C ARG A 87 -2.09 -18.92 17.86
N TYR A 88 -1.64 -20.07 17.40
CA TYR A 88 -0.63 -20.90 18.09
C TYR A 88 0.78 -20.80 17.45
N PHE A 89 0.99 -19.90 16.50
CA PHE A 89 2.30 -19.74 15.87
C PHE A 89 3.18 -18.82 16.74
N PRO A 90 4.18 -19.37 17.43
CA PRO A 90 4.97 -18.64 18.42
C PRO A 90 6.07 -17.80 17.74
N VAL A 91 5.68 -16.85 16.89
CA VAL A 91 6.63 -15.94 16.23
C VAL A 91 6.61 -14.57 16.92
N SER A 92 7.78 -14.05 17.24
CA SER A 92 7.93 -12.70 17.81
C SER A 92 7.83 -11.61 16.73
N VAL A 93 7.65 -10.36 17.18
CA VAL A 93 7.69 -9.17 16.31
C VAL A 93 9.02 -9.11 15.56
N GLU A 94 10.16 -9.25 16.26
CA GLU A 94 11.49 -9.20 15.64
C GLU A 94 11.67 -10.28 14.56
N GLU A 95 11.28 -11.52 14.84
CA GLU A 95 11.34 -12.61 13.86
C GLU A 95 10.47 -12.33 12.65
N THR A 96 9.25 -11.78 12.86
CA THR A 96 8.36 -11.40 11.77
C THR A 96 8.96 -10.29 10.89
N VAL A 97 9.58 -9.27 11.48
CA VAL A 97 10.24 -8.20 10.74
C VAL A 97 11.43 -8.75 9.95
N LEU A 98 12.24 -9.63 10.57
CA LEU A 98 13.40 -10.27 9.93
C LEU A 98 13.03 -11.11 8.69
N LEU A 99 11.79 -11.63 8.59
CA LEU A 99 11.33 -12.31 7.37
C LEU A 99 11.42 -11.40 6.13
N GLY A 100 11.35 -10.08 6.28
CA GLY A 100 11.53 -9.14 5.17
C GLY A 100 12.95 -9.09 4.62
N ARG A 101 13.95 -9.70 5.31
CA ARG A 101 15.33 -9.85 4.83
C ARG A 101 15.56 -11.12 3.98
N LEU A 102 14.55 -12.00 3.87
CA LEU A 102 14.64 -13.18 3.03
C LEU A 102 15.01 -12.78 1.59
N GLY A 103 16.03 -13.42 1.04
CA GLY A 103 16.54 -13.10 -0.30
C GLY A 103 17.62 -12.00 -0.33
N LYS A 104 17.82 -11.23 0.75
CA LYS A 104 18.91 -10.25 0.88
C LYS A 104 20.03 -10.72 1.83
N THR A 105 19.69 -11.51 2.84
CA THR A 105 20.69 -12.09 3.74
C THR A 105 21.59 -13.06 2.98
N ARG A 106 22.90 -12.92 3.19
CA ARG A 106 23.92 -13.82 2.62
C ARG A 106 24.22 -15.02 3.51
N SER A 107 23.64 -15.08 4.69
CA SER A 107 23.88 -16.13 5.68
C SER A 107 22.98 -17.33 5.42
N ILE A 108 23.60 -18.52 5.37
CA ILE A 108 22.89 -19.81 5.29
C ILE A 108 22.38 -20.24 6.67
N ILE A 109 22.92 -19.66 7.76
CA ILE A 109 22.71 -20.10 9.16
C ILE A 109 21.86 -19.08 9.95
N GLY A 110 21.00 -18.29 9.27
CA GLY A 110 20.13 -17.31 9.92
C GLY A 110 20.56 -15.86 9.71
N TYR A 111 19.94 -14.94 10.44
CA TYR A 111 20.14 -13.50 10.26
C TYR A 111 21.40 -13.01 11.00
N GLY A 112 22.26 -12.26 10.28
CA GLY A 112 23.47 -11.67 10.82
C GLY A 112 23.21 -10.44 11.71
N LYS A 113 24.29 -9.89 12.30
CA LYS A 113 24.19 -8.66 13.10
C LYS A 113 23.65 -7.47 12.32
N ALA A 114 24.05 -7.35 11.05
CA ALA A 114 23.56 -6.29 10.17
C ALA A 114 22.04 -6.42 9.91
N ASP A 115 21.52 -7.63 9.67
CA ASP A 115 20.08 -7.85 9.46
C ASP A 115 19.28 -7.48 10.72
N LYS A 116 19.77 -7.85 11.90
CA LYS A 116 19.15 -7.51 13.19
C LYS A 116 19.16 -6.02 13.45
N GLU A 117 20.23 -5.31 13.08
CA GLU A 117 20.29 -3.85 13.22
C GLU A 117 19.32 -3.15 12.28
N THR A 118 19.24 -3.60 11.01
CA THR A 118 18.24 -3.06 10.05
C THR A 118 16.81 -3.33 10.55
N ALA A 119 16.54 -4.50 11.12
CA ALA A 119 15.24 -4.82 11.71
C ALA A 119 14.91 -3.93 12.90
N ARG A 120 15.88 -3.65 13.79
CA ARG A 120 15.69 -2.76 14.92
C ARG A 120 15.38 -1.33 14.47
N GLN A 121 16.09 -0.82 13.46
CA GLN A 121 15.82 0.51 12.87
C GLN A 121 14.42 0.57 12.27
N ALA A 122 14.00 -0.44 11.50
CA ALA A 122 12.66 -0.50 10.95
C ALA A 122 11.56 -0.56 12.03
N MET A 123 11.79 -1.30 13.13
CA MET A 123 10.87 -1.34 14.27
C MET A 123 10.79 0.01 14.99
N ALA A 124 11.92 0.68 15.22
CA ALA A 124 11.96 2.01 15.83
C ALA A 124 11.22 3.03 14.96
N GLU A 125 11.44 3.01 13.64
CA GLU A 125 10.78 3.91 12.70
C GLU A 125 9.25 3.75 12.67
N THR A 126 8.77 2.52 12.86
CA THR A 126 7.34 2.20 12.95
C THR A 126 6.77 2.30 14.36
N GLY A 127 7.61 2.58 15.38
CA GLY A 127 7.20 2.76 16.77
C GLY A 127 6.73 1.47 17.44
N ILE A 128 7.45 0.37 17.23
CA ILE A 128 7.19 -0.97 17.79
C ILE A 128 8.43 -1.64 18.37
N ASP A 129 9.51 -0.92 18.57
CA ASP A 129 10.78 -1.44 19.07
C ASP A 129 10.68 -1.99 20.51
N ASP A 130 9.80 -1.42 21.33
CA ASP A 130 9.47 -1.93 22.66
C ASP A 130 8.73 -3.28 22.64
N LEU A 131 8.13 -3.63 21.50
CA LEU A 131 7.35 -4.85 21.33
C LEU A 131 8.16 -6.02 20.73
N HIS A 132 9.44 -5.85 20.43
CA HIS A 132 10.25 -6.77 19.63
C HIS A 132 10.20 -8.24 20.08
N LYS A 133 10.09 -8.51 21.40
CA LYS A 133 9.99 -9.85 21.98
C LYS A 133 8.56 -10.38 22.10
N ARG A 134 7.54 -9.52 21.90
CA ARG A 134 6.16 -9.98 22.03
C ARG A 134 5.77 -10.90 20.89
N PRO A 135 4.97 -11.93 21.16
CA PRO A 135 4.39 -12.74 20.11
C PRO A 135 3.39 -11.91 19.30
N ILE A 136 3.37 -12.07 17.96
CA ILE A 136 2.56 -11.24 17.06
C ILE A 136 1.06 -11.37 17.34
N ASN A 137 0.60 -12.53 17.79
CA ASN A 137 -0.79 -12.79 18.12
C ASN A 137 -1.31 -12.08 19.39
N ALA A 138 -0.40 -11.45 20.16
CA ALA A 138 -0.74 -10.65 21.35
C ALA A 138 -0.83 -9.14 21.05
N LEU A 139 -0.74 -8.76 19.78
CA LEU A 139 -0.78 -7.37 19.35
C LEU A 139 -2.19 -6.93 18.93
N SER A 140 -2.46 -5.60 19.07
CA SER A 140 -3.64 -4.99 18.45
C SER A 140 -3.51 -4.92 16.92
N GLY A 141 -4.63 -4.73 16.20
CA GLY A 141 -4.62 -4.61 14.74
C GLY A 141 -3.66 -3.53 14.22
N GLY A 142 -3.67 -2.34 14.83
CA GLY A 142 -2.75 -1.27 14.47
C GLY A 142 -1.27 -1.61 14.74
N GLN A 143 -0.98 -2.32 15.84
CA GLN A 143 0.37 -2.81 16.12
C GLN A 143 0.81 -3.87 15.09
N VAL A 144 -0.05 -4.81 14.74
CA VAL A 144 0.23 -5.80 13.67
C VAL A 144 0.52 -5.07 12.35
N GLN A 145 -0.26 -4.05 12.02
CA GLN A 145 -0.04 -3.28 10.79
C GLN A 145 1.33 -2.58 10.78
N ARG A 146 1.76 -1.99 11.90
CA ARG A 146 3.10 -1.41 12.05
C ARG A 146 4.21 -2.47 11.90
N VAL A 147 4.00 -3.70 12.40
CA VAL A 147 4.93 -4.83 12.20
C VAL A 147 5.02 -5.20 10.72
N LEU A 148 3.90 -5.24 9.99
CA LEU A 148 3.90 -5.54 8.55
C LEU A 148 4.60 -4.46 7.73
N ILE A 149 4.43 -3.18 8.11
CA ILE A 149 5.16 -2.07 7.50
C ILE A 149 6.66 -2.20 7.81
N ALA A 150 7.06 -2.45 9.06
CA ALA A 150 8.47 -2.68 9.43
C ALA A 150 9.09 -3.83 8.63
N ARG A 151 8.34 -4.93 8.46
CA ARG A 151 8.76 -6.08 7.62
C ARG A 151 8.98 -5.68 6.16
N ALA A 152 8.16 -4.78 5.63
CA ALA A 152 8.35 -4.26 4.27
C ALA A 152 9.56 -3.31 4.19
N LEU A 153 9.77 -2.46 5.19
CA LEU A 153 10.88 -1.49 5.23
C LEU A 153 12.25 -2.14 5.39
N VAL A 154 12.34 -3.24 6.14
CA VAL A 154 13.61 -3.92 6.38
C VAL A 154 14.24 -4.47 5.09
N SER A 155 13.46 -4.59 4.02
CA SER A 155 13.96 -4.90 2.68
C SER A 155 14.71 -3.74 2.02
N GLU A 156 14.74 -2.53 2.62
CA GLU A 156 15.42 -1.35 2.08
C GLU A 156 14.99 -1.05 0.63
N SER A 157 13.69 -1.19 0.35
CA SER A 157 13.09 -0.95 -0.95
C SER A 157 12.81 0.53 -1.17
N GLY A 158 12.92 1.01 -2.42
CA GLY A 158 12.56 2.38 -2.80
C GLY A 158 11.05 2.58 -3.04
N ILE A 159 10.29 1.49 -3.12
CA ILE A 159 8.85 1.49 -3.38
C ILE A 159 8.16 0.69 -2.27
N LEU A 160 7.10 1.26 -1.69
CA LEU A 160 6.24 0.60 -0.72
C LEU A 160 4.82 0.51 -1.28
N ILE A 161 4.30 -0.71 -1.39
CA ILE A 161 2.92 -0.98 -1.83
C ILE A 161 2.13 -1.55 -0.67
N LEU A 162 0.96 -0.95 -0.37
CA LEU A 162 0.08 -1.40 0.70
C LEU A 162 -1.30 -1.71 0.12
N ASP A 163 -1.79 -2.92 0.38
CA ASP A 163 -3.12 -3.35 -0.05
C ASP A 163 -4.09 -3.24 1.14
N GLU A 164 -4.96 -2.23 1.15
CA GLU A 164 -5.94 -1.91 2.19
C GLU A 164 -5.38 -1.99 3.63
N PRO A 165 -4.35 -1.18 3.96
CA PRO A 165 -3.59 -1.33 5.21
C PRO A 165 -4.41 -1.05 6.48
N THR A 166 -5.59 -0.47 6.37
CA THR A 166 -6.39 -0.02 7.51
C THR A 166 -7.76 -0.68 7.62
N SER A 167 -8.04 -1.70 6.80
CA SER A 167 -9.37 -2.33 6.69
C SER A 167 -9.92 -2.96 7.99
N ASN A 168 -9.08 -3.18 9.01
CA ASN A 168 -9.46 -3.86 10.26
C ASN A 168 -8.94 -3.15 11.52
N ILE A 169 -8.71 -1.85 11.47
CA ILE A 169 -8.23 -1.06 12.60
C ILE A 169 -9.18 0.11 12.87
N ASP A 170 -9.12 0.66 14.09
CA ASP A 170 -9.91 1.82 14.46
C ASP A 170 -9.39 3.11 13.81
N MET A 171 -10.24 4.14 13.74
CA MET A 171 -9.97 5.41 13.07
C MET A 171 -8.70 6.10 13.59
N ARG A 172 -8.38 5.99 14.89
CA ARG A 172 -7.19 6.60 15.47
C ARG A 172 -5.93 5.90 14.98
N ALA A 173 -5.93 4.56 14.99
CA ALA A 173 -4.82 3.76 14.49
C ALA A 173 -4.65 3.96 12.97
N GLU A 174 -5.74 4.16 12.22
CA GLU A 174 -5.71 4.49 10.80
C GLU A 174 -4.97 5.82 10.54
N THR A 175 -5.34 6.89 11.26
CA THR A 175 -4.64 8.19 11.19
C THR A 175 -3.15 8.04 11.48
N ASP A 176 -2.80 7.34 12.56
CA ASP A 176 -1.41 7.10 12.95
C ASP A 176 -0.60 6.34 11.87
N ILE A 177 -1.23 5.39 11.17
CA ILE A 177 -0.61 4.66 10.05
C ILE A 177 -0.39 5.59 8.86
N PHE A 178 -1.37 6.40 8.47
CA PHE A 178 -1.20 7.32 7.34
C PHE A 178 -0.21 8.44 7.63
N ASP A 179 -0.12 8.94 8.86
CA ASP A 179 0.94 9.87 9.29
C ASP A 179 2.33 9.23 9.22
N LEU A 180 2.46 7.94 9.58
CA LEU A 180 3.68 7.18 9.35
C LEU A 180 4.00 7.10 7.85
N LEU A 181 3.04 6.74 7.00
CA LEU A 181 3.24 6.65 5.55
C LEU A 181 3.65 8.00 4.95
N LYS A 182 3.06 9.11 5.40
CA LYS A 182 3.44 10.46 4.97
C LYS A 182 4.89 10.79 5.33
N ARG A 183 5.37 10.40 6.51
CA ARG A 183 6.79 10.53 6.87
C ARG A 183 7.69 9.67 5.98
N LEU A 184 7.30 8.42 5.71
CA LEU A 184 8.07 7.51 4.85
C LEU A 184 8.14 8.02 3.41
N ASN A 185 7.09 8.68 2.91
CA ASN A 185 7.03 9.22 1.54
C ASN A 185 8.10 10.28 1.26
N THR A 186 8.69 10.91 2.28
CA THR A 186 9.80 11.87 2.07
C THR A 186 11.05 11.23 1.44
N ARG A 187 11.16 9.90 1.45
CA ARG A 187 12.33 9.17 0.95
C ARG A 187 12.00 7.98 0.04
N MET A 188 10.74 7.63 -0.12
CA MET A 188 10.32 6.50 -0.95
C MET A 188 8.99 6.76 -1.64
N THR A 189 8.76 6.05 -2.73
CA THR A 189 7.47 6.04 -3.44
C THR A 189 6.48 5.16 -2.69
N ILE A 190 5.24 5.63 -2.53
CA ILE A 190 4.20 4.86 -1.86
C ILE A 190 2.98 4.68 -2.78
N VAL A 191 2.49 3.46 -2.87
CA VAL A 191 1.22 3.13 -3.50
C VAL A 191 0.32 2.49 -2.45
N VAL A 192 -0.80 3.12 -2.15
CA VAL A 192 -1.78 2.60 -1.19
C VAL A 192 -3.09 2.27 -1.89
N VAL A 193 -3.58 1.06 -1.71
CA VAL A 193 -4.94 0.69 -2.10
C VAL A 193 -5.88 0.98 -0.95
N SER A 194 -6.99 1.67 -1.22
CA SER A 194 -8.05 1.93 -0.25
C SER A 194 -9.40 1.95 -0.92
N HIS A 195 -10.45 1.71 -0.15
CA HIS A 195 -11.83 1.94 -0.57
C HIS A 195 -12.41 3.25 0.01
N ASP A 196 -11.70 3.90 0.94
CA ASP A 196 -12.09 5.19 1.52
C ASP A 196 -11.35 6.35 0.83
N ILE A 197 -11.99 6.88 -0.22
CA ILE A 197 -11.47 8.01 -1.00
C ILE A 197 -11.38 9.28 -0.15
N GLY A 198 -12.40 9.52 0.68
CA GLY A 198 -12.50 10.73 1.51
C GLY A 198 -11.34 10.84 2.48
N PHE A 199 -10.98 9.73 3.12
CA PHE A 199 -9.89 9.67 4.06
C PHE A 199 -8.53 9.81 3.38
N ILE A 200 -8.24 9.00 2.35
CA ILE A 200 -6.89 8.99 1.74
C ILE A 200 -6.56 10.24 0.95
N SER A 201 -7.58 10.98 0.43
CA SER A 201 -7.37 12.18 -0.39
C SER A 201 -6.55 13.28 0.30
N GLN A 202 -6.52 13.31 1.63
CA GLN A 202 -5.74 14.27 2.41
C GLN A 202 -4.26 13.90 2.58
N TYR A 203 -3.89 12.67 2.21
CA TYR A 203 -2.51 12.16 2.36
C TYR A 203 -1.80 11.98 1.03
N VAL A 204 -2.51 11.55 0.01
CA VAL A 204 -1.92 11.19 -1.29
C VAL A 204 -1.73 12.40 -2.20
N SER A 205 -0.73 12.34 -3.07
CA SER A 205 -0.47 13.39 -4.07
C SER A 205 -1.31 13.22 -5.33
N ARG A 206 -1.77 11.99 -5.61
CA ARG A 206 -2.61 11.67 -6.76
C ARG A 206 -3.48 10.45 -6.44
N ILE A 207 -4.66 10.41 -7.04
CA ILE A 207 -5.59 9.28 -6.94
C ILE A 207 -5.78 8.67 -8.33
N ALA A 208 -5.66 7.35 -8.39
CA ALA A 208 -5.95 6.53 -9.54
C ALA A 208 -7.21 5.70 -9.25
N CYS A 209 -8.24 5.91 -10.04
CA CYS A 209 -9.53 5.26 -9.89
C CYS A 209 -9.61 4.06 -10.83
N LEU A 210 -9.78 2.85 -10.29
CA LEU A 210 -9.82 1.60 -11.03
C LEU A 210 -11.17 0.90 -10.90
N ASN A 211 -11.81 0.70 -12.05
CA ASN A 211 -12.97 -0.18 -12.21
C ASN A 211 -12.90 -0.80 -13.61
N ARG A 212 -12.16 -1.89 -13.76
CA ARG A 212 -11.68 -2.52 -14.99
C ARG A 212 -10.75 -1.62 -15.81
N THR A 213 -11.20 -0.42 -16.14
CA THR A 213 -10.39 0.67 -16.73
C THR A 213 -9.87 1.58 -15.64
N LEU A 214 -8.86 2.40 -15.94
CA LEU A 214 -8.23 3.28 -14.99
C LEU A 214 -8.37 4.74 -15.41
N LEU A 215 -8.85 5.58 -14.47
CA LEU A 215 -8.86 7.03 -14.55
C LEU A 215 -7.89 7.59 -13.51
N CYS A 216 -7.01 8.51 -13.91
CA CYS A 216 -6.09 9.19 -13.00
C CYS A 216 -6.52 10.64 -12.81
N HIS A 217 -6.58 11.06 -11.54
CA HIS A 217 -6.89 12.43 -11.16
C HIS A 217 -5.76 12.98 -10.29
N SER A 218 -5.47 14.28 -10.39
CA SER A 218 -4.65 14.97 -9.40
C SER A 218 -5.43 15.10 -8.10
N SER A 219 -4.77 15.29 -6.98
CA SER A 219 -5.35 15.35 -5.62
C SER A 219 -6.25 16.57 -5.33
N SER A 220 -6.56 17.40 -6.31
CA SER A 220 -7.61 18.42 -6.20
C SER A 220 -8.98 17.77 -5.99
N PRO A 221 -9.93 18.43 -5.32
CA PRO A 221 -11.09 17.77 -4.74
C PRO A 221 -11.78 16.87 -5.75
N ILE A 222 -11.91 15.61 -5.38
CA ILE A 222 -12.64 14.62 -6.18
C ILE A 222 -14.08 15.10 -6.24
N THR A 223 -14.53 15.44 -7.45
CA THR A 223 -15.92 15.88 -7.67
C THR A 223 -16.88 14.69 -7.57
N GLY A 224 -18.14 14.95 -7.17
CA GLY A 224 -19.17 13.92 -7.10
C GLY A 224 -19.29 13.10 -8.39
N ASP A 225 -19.08 13.73 -9.55
CA ASP A 225 -19.15 13.08 -10.87
C ASP A 225 -18.12 11.95 -11.04
N VAL A 226 -16.94 12.08 -10.44
CA VAL A 226 -15.90 11.04 -10.47
C VAL A 226 -16.30 9.86 -9.61
N ILE A 227 -16.92 10.12 -8.47
CA ILE A 227 -17.43 9.09 -7.57
C ILE A 227 -18.58 8.34 -8.23
N ASP A 228 -19.50 9.06 -8.87
CA ASP A 228 -20.63 8.48 -9.60
C ASP A 228 -20.16 7.57 -10.76
N GLN A 229 -19.11 7.98 -11.49
CA GLN A 229 -18.50 7.15 -12.53
C GLN A 229 -17.84 5.89 -11.99
N LEU A 230 -17.25 5.96 -10.80
CA LEU A 230 -16.58 4.82 -10.18
C LEU A 230 -17.52 3.75 -9.65
N TYR A 231 -18.60 4.20 -9.00
CA TYR A 231 -19.51 3.30 -8.28
C TYR A 231 -20.80 3.01 -9.06
N GLY A 232 -21.03 3.69 -10.18
CA GLY A 232 -22.23 3.48 -11.02
C GLY A 232 -23.55 3.87 -10.35
N THR A 233 -23.49 4.56 -9.21
CA THR A 233 -24.64 5.03 -8.43
C THR A 233 -24.33 6.42 -7.86
N ARG A 234 -25.33 7.30 -7.80
CA ARG A 234 -25.19 8.61 -7.13
C ARG A 234 -24.89 8.40 -5.65
N VAL A 235 -23.65 8.62 -5.26
CA VAL A 235 -23.21 8.59 -3.86
C VAL A 235 -23.28 10.01 -3.32
N GLN A 236 -24.15 10.26 -2.33
CA GLN A 236 -24.16 11.55 -1.62
C GLN A 236 -22.98 11.59 -0.67
N MET A 237 -22.04 12.53 -0.89
CA MET A 237 -21.00 12.83 0.09
C MET A 237 -21.63 13.47 1.32
N ILE A 238 -21.58 12.82 2.46
CA ILE A 238 -21.92 13.41 3.76
C ILE A 238 -20.67 14.15 4.22
N HIS A 239 -20.67 15.48 4.08
CA HIS A 239 -19.67 16.31 4.72
C HIS A 239 -19.91 16.31 6.23
N HIS A 240 -19.11 15.58 6.99
CA HIS A 240 -19.05 15.78 8.43
C HIS A 240 -18.33 17.11 8.71
N VAL A 241 -19.12 18.15 8.97
CA VAL A 241 -18.60 19.40 9.54
C VAL A 241 -18.18 19.08 10.98
N PRO A 242 -16.90 19.31 11.38
CA PRO A 242 -16.50 19.10 12.76
C PRO A 242 -17.32 19.99 13.69
N PRO A 243 -17.78 19.50 14.85
CA PRO A 243 -18.54 20.30 15.79
C PRO A 243 -17.65 21.41 16.38
N GLY A 244 -17.84 22.65 15.94
CA GLY A 244 -17.10 23.80 16.47
C GLY A 244 -17.01 25.04 15.61
N ALA A 245 -17.41 25.01 14.35
CA ALA A 245 -17.40 26.19 13.48
C ALA A 245 -18.83 26.73 13.29
N GLY A 246 -19.26 27.63 14.16
CA GLY A 246 -20.50 28.38 13.95
C GLY A 246 -21.22 28.82 15.20
N ARG A 247 -20.77 29.92 15.80
CA ARG A 247 -21.62 30.90 16.48
C ARG A 247 -20.82 32.20 16.60
N GLU A 248 -20.98 33.11 15.65
CA GLU A 248 -20.77 34.52 15.93
C GLU A 248 -22.03 35.03 16.66
N PRO A 249 -21.87 35.79 17.77
CA PRO A 249 -23.00 36.44 18.41
C PRO A 249 -23.32 37.74 17.69
N SER A 250 -24.58 37.91 17.40
CA SER A 250 -25.22 39.19 17.05
C SER A 250 -25.24 40.16 18.21
#